data_e51277c66bac71370eebb5f29690b455
#
_entry.id   e51277c66bac71370eebb5f29690b455
#
_cell.length_a   1.000
_cell.length_b   1.000
_cell.length_c   1.000
_cell.angle_alpha   90.00
_cell.angle_beta   90.00
_cell.angle_gamma   90.00
#
_symmetry.space_group_name_H-M   'P 1'
#
loop_
_entity.id
_entity.type
_entity.pdbx_description
1 polymer ?
#
loop_
_entity_poly.entity_id
_entity_poly.type
_entity_poly.pdbx_seq_one_letter_code
_entity_poly.pdbx_strand_id
1 'polypeptide(L)'
;MIAFDTNLLVRLAVNDDRDRAGIAEYLLETQQVFVPRTVLLETEWVLRSVYKKSRTEISNFLASALMTTNLIVENSSEVANAMEWYRLGSDFADAMHLCMCGEAKIHTFDTDFCKAAKESGLTPAFEVLNT
;
A
#
# COMPACT_ATOMS: atom_id res chain seq x y z
N MET A 1 11.58 3.70 -18.42
CA MET A 1 10.69 3.51 -17.26
C MET A 1 10.12 4.86 -16.85
N ILE A 2 8.83 4.89 -16.55
CA ILE A 2 8.14 6.08 -16.04
C ILE A 2 7.67 5.80 -14.61
N ALA A 3 7.15 6.81 -13.92
CA ALA A 3 6.55 6.64 -12.61
C ALA A 3 5.13 7.18 -12.63
N PHE A 4 4.25 6.57 -11.83
CA PHE A 4 2.90 7.08 -11.60
C PHE A 4 2.84 7.85 -10.30
N ASP A 5 2.11 8.97 -10.32
CA ASP A 5 1.66 9.60 -9.08
C ASP A 5 0.33 8.97 -8.63
N THR A 6 -0.19 9.47 -7.52
CA THR A 6 -1.44 8.97 -6.93
C THR A 6 -2.62 9.07 -7.88
N ASN A 7 -2.73 10.17 -8.64
CA ASN A 7 -3.85 10.37 -9.56
C ASN A 7 -3.92 9.29 -10.63
N LEU A 8 -2.79 8.90 -11.21
CA LEU A 8 -2.75 7.85 -12.21
C LEU A 8 -3.08 6.49 -11.61
N LEU A 9 -2.55 6.20 -10.43
CA LEU A 9 -2.82 4.91 -9.77
C LEU A 9 -4.30 4.79 -9.37
N VAL A 10 -4.88 5.86 -8.85
CA VAL A 10 -6.31 5.90 -8.51
C VAL A 10 -7.20 5.67 -9.73
N ARG A 11 -6.81 6.17 -10.91
CA ARG A 11 -7.59 5.94 -12.14
C ARG A 11 -7.68 4.46 -12.50
N LEU A 12 -6.69 3.66 -12.16
CA LEU A 12 -6.74 2.22 -12.36
C LEU A 12 -7.70 1.53 -11.39
N ALA A 13 -7.87 2.09 -10.20
CA ALA A 13 -8.70 1.51 -9.15
C ALA A 13 -10.17 1.91 -9.25
N VAL A 14 -10.45 3.12 -9.75
CA VAL A 14 -11.78 3.73 -9.76
C VAL A 14 -12.18 4.05 -11.19
N ASN A 15 -13.36 3.59 -11.60
CA ASN A 15 -13.83 3.69 -12.97
C ASN A 15 -14.80 4.88 -13.13
N ASP A 16 -14.42 6.05 -12.64
CA ASP A 16 -15.24 7.27 -12.70
C ASP A 16 -14.82 8.25 -13.81
N ASP A 17 -13.68 8.01 -14.46
CA ASP A 17 -13.16 8.84 -15.54
C ASP A 17 -12.49 7.91 -16.56
N ARG A 18 -13.27 7.53 -17.59
CA ARG A 18 -12.82 6.56 -18.59
C ARG A 18 -11.67 7.05 -19.43
N ASP A 19 -11.62 8.34 -19.75
CA ASP A 19 -10.55 8.90 -20.57
C ASP A 19 -9.21 8.83 -19.84
N ARG A 20 -9.20 9.25 -18.59
CA ARG A 20 -7.98 9.19 -17.75
C ARG A 20 -7.58 7.76 -17.42
N ALA A 21 -8.54 6.90 -17.12
CA ALA A 21 -8.27 5.48 -16.89
C ALA A 21 -7.66 4.83 -18.13
N GLY A 22 -8.17 5.15 -19.31
CA GLY A 22 -7.63 4.67 -20.58
C GLY A 22 -6.17 5.10 -20.80
N ILE A 23 -5.84 6.33 -20.45
CA ILE A 23 -4.47 6.83 -20.53
C ILE A 23 -3.55 6.04 -19.57
N ALA A 24 -3.99 5.85 -18.33
CA ALA A 24 -3.21 5.09 -17.34
C ALA A 24 -2.99 3.64 -17.80
N GLU A 25 -4.03 2.99 -18.30
CA GLU A 25 -3.95 1.63 -18.83
C GLU A 25 -2.99 1.53 -20.02
N TYR A 26 -3.08 2.48 -20.95
CA TYR A 26 -2.20 2.52 -22.12
C TYR A 26 -0.73 2.66 -21.72
N LEU A 27 -0.43 3.54 -20.75
CA LEU A 27 0.93 3.72 -20.25
C LEU A 27 1.45 2.43 -19.60
N LEU A 28 0.60 1.76 -18.85
CA LEU A 28 0.96 0.50 -18.18
C LEU A 28 1.18 -0.64 -19.17
N GLU A 29 0.44 -0.66 -20.29
CA GLU A 29 0.61 -1.66 -21.34
C GLU A 29 1.89 -1.45 -22.15
N THR A 30 2.33 -0.20 -22.31
CA THR A 30 3.43 0.14 -23.23
C THR A 30 4.75 0.43 -22.55
N GLN A 31 4.77 0.64 -21.24
CA GLN A 31 5.97 1.04 -20.50
C GLN A 31 6.03 0.34 -19.13
N GLN A 32 7.23 0.24 -18.60
CA GLN A 32 7.41 -0.09 -17.18
C GLN A 32 7.10 1.13 -16.34
N VAL A 33 6.29 0.94 -15.30
CA VAL A 33 5.79 1.99 -14.42
C VAL A 33 6.27 1.74 -13.00
N PHE A 34 7.04 2.68 -12.47
CA PHE A 34 7.48 2.65 -11.07
C PHE A 34 6.45 3.33 -10.19
N VAL A 35 6.14 2.71 -9.05
CA VAL A 35 5.23 3.29 -8.05
C VAL A 35 5.99 3.44 -6.74
N PRO A 36 6.29 4.69 -6.32
CA PRO A 36 6.89 4.93 -5.01
C PRO A 36 5.96 4.44 -3.89
N ARG A 37 6.55 3.96 -2.79
CA ARG A 37 5.75 3.53 -1.64
C ARG A 37 4.93 4.66 -1.03
N THR A 38 5.40 5.90 -1.14
CA THR A 38 4.65 7.09 -0.72
C THR A 38 3.38 7.28 -1.54
N VAL A 39 3.42 6.95 -2.82
CA VAL A 39 2.24 6.97 -3.70
C VAL A 39 1.23 5.89 -3.29
N LEU A 40 1.70 4.70 -2.94
CA LEU A 40 0.80 3.65 -2.43
C LEU A 40 0.12 4.09 -1.15
N LEU A 41 0.85 4.72 -0.25
CA LEU A 41 0.32 5.21 1.01
C LEU A 41 -0.81 6.22 0.78
N GLU A 42 -0.58 7.18 -0.10
CA GLU A 42 -1.59 8.18 -0.45
C GLU A 42 -2.77 7.56 -1.20
N THR A 43 -2.51 6.60 -2.06
CA THR A 43 -3.57 5.90 -2.82
C THR A 43 -4.55 5.20 -1.88
N GLU A 44 -4.06 4.48 -0.88
CA GLU A 44 -4.93 3.85 0.11
C GLU A 44 -5.80 4.90 0.81
N TRP A 45 -5.19 5.99 1.23
CA TRP A 45 -5.91 7.08 1.90
C TRP A 45 -7.01 7.67 1.02
N VAL A 46 -6.70 7.95 -0.26
CA VAL A 46 -7.68 8.51 -1.22
C VAL A 46 -8.83 7.53 -1.45
N LEU A 47 -8.53 6.26 -1.70
CA LEU A 47 -9.56 5.24 -1.94
C LEU A 47 -10.48 5.09 -0.74
N ARG A 48 -9.94 5.12 0.46
CA ARG A 48 -10.71 5.00 1.71
C ARG A 48 -11.47 6.28 2.05
N SER A 49 -10.80 7.42 2.00
CA SER A 49 -11.34 8.70 2.53
C SER A 49 -12.21 9.44 1.50
N VAL A 50 -11.84 9.41 0.22
CA VAL A 50 -12.56 10.14 -0.84
C VAL A 50 -13.59 9.25 -1.51
N TYR A 51 -13.18 8.04 -1.93
CA TYR A 51 -14.05 7.13 -2.67
C TYR A 51 -14.82 6.15 -1.80
N LYS A 52 -14.57 6.16 -0.49
CA LYS A 52 -15.28 5.31 0.49
C LYS A 52 -15.21 3.81 0.16
N LYS A 53 -14.09 3.38 -0.41
CA LYS A 53 -13.86 1.97 -0.68
C LYS A 53 -13.62 1.22 0.62
N SER A 54 -14.03 -0.05 0.65
CA SER A 54 -13.81 -0.91 1.80
C SER A 54 -12.36 -1.38 1.88
N ARG A 55 -11.95 -1.84 3.05
CA ARG A 55 -10.64 -2.46 3.24
C ARG A 55 -10.43 -3.63 2.27
N THR A 56 -11.46 -4.46 2.07
CA THR A 56 -11.40 -5.59 1.15
C THR A 56 -11.16 -5.15 -0.29
N GLU A 57 -11.90 -4.15 -0.75
CA GLU A 57 -11.73 -3.60 -2.10
C GLU A 57 -10.33 -3.02 -2.30
N ILE A 58 -9.85 -2.25 -1.33
CA ILE A 58 -8.51 -1.64 -1.38
C ILE A 58 -7.42 -2.72 -1.34
N SER A 59 -7.56 -3.71 -0.46
CA SER A 59 -6.61 -4.83 -0.36
C SER A 59 -6.52 -5.59 -1.67
N ASN A 60 -7.64 -5.85 -2.31
CA ASN A 60 -7.69 -6.54 -3.60
C ASN A 60 -6.99 -5.72 -4.69
N PHE A 61 -7.22 -4.41 -4.73
CA PHE A 61 -6.56 -3.53 -5.67
C PHE A 61 -5.03 -3.53 -5.47
N LEU A 62 -4.57 -3.37 -4.23
CA LEU A 62 -3.14 -3.33 -3.92
C LEU A 62 -2.47 -4.67 -4.26
N ALA A 63 -3.11 -5.79 -3.94
CA ALA A 63 -2.60 -7.11 -4.30
C ALA A 63 -2.50 -7.28 -5.83
N SER A 64 -3.51 -6.83 -6.55
CA SER A 64 -3.52 -6.83 -8.02
C SER A 64 -2.39 -5.99 -8.60
N ALA A 65 -2.11 -4.82 -8.00
CA ALA A 65 -1.01 -3.96 -8.43
C ALA A 65 0.34 -4.66 -8.28
N LEU A 66 0.57 -5.37 -7.18
CA LEU A 66 1.81 -6.14 -6.99
C LEU A 66 1.98 -7.27 -8.01
N MET A 67 0.89 -7.79 -8.54
CA MET A 67 0.92 -8.89 -9.52
C MET A 67 0.99 -8.40 -10.96
N THR A 68 0.90 -7.11 -11.20
CA THR A 68 0.90 -6.54 -12.55
C THR A 68 2.32 -6.45 -13.10
N THR A 69 2.57 -7.09 -14.23
CA THR A 69 3.91 -7.31 -14.78
C THR A 69 4.73 -6.02 -14.99
N ASN A 70 4.11 -5.00 -15.55
CA ASN A 70 4.81 -3.75 -15.87
C ASN A 70 4.78 -2.72 -14.73
N LEU A 71 4.15 -3.04 -13.62
CA LEU A 71 4.06 -2.13 -12.49
C LEU A 71 5.07 -2.57 -11.43
N ILE A 72 6.05 -1.71 -11.17
CA ILE A 72 7.16 -1.98 -10.27
C ILE A 72 6.97 -1.16 -9.00
N VAL A 73 6.60 -1.83 -7.92
CA VAL A 73 6.39 -1.21 -6.61
C VAL A 73 7.73 -1.10 -5.88
N GLU A 74 8.02 0.07 -5.35
CA GLU A 74 9.21 0.28 -4.52
C GLU A 74 9.19 -0.62 -3.31
N ASN A 75 10.31 -1.32 -3.03
CA ASN A 75 10.42 -2.27 -1.92
C ASN A 75 9.27 -3.30 -1.91
N SER A 76 8.99 -3.90 -3.06
CA SER A 76 7.81 -4.74 -3.26
C SER A 76 7.69 -5.88 -2.24
N SER A 77 8.79 -6.50 -1.83
CA SER A 77 8.77 -7.60 -0.85
C SER A 77 8.30 -7.13 0.52
N GLU A 78 8.83 -6.01 1.00
CA GLU A 78 8.46 -5.41 2.28
C GLU A 78 7.02 -4.89 2.23
N VAL A 79 6.66 -4.24 1.13
CA VAL A 79 5.31 -3.72 0.92
C VAL A 79 4.28 -4.84 0.87
N ALA A 80 4.62 -6.00 0.32
CA ALA A 80 3.73 -7.17 0.32
C ALA A 80 3.37 -7.59 1.76
N ASN A 81 4.33 -7.56 2.68
CA ASN A 81 4.07 -7.83 4.11
C ASN A 81 3.11 -6.78 4.70
N ALA A 82 3.34 -5.49 4.41
CA ALA A 82 2.47 -4.42 4.88
C ALA A 82 1.04 -4.58 4.35
N MET A 83 0.88 -4.98 3.09
CA MET A 83 -0.43 -5.22 2.49
C MET A 83 -1.16 -6.38 3.19
N GLU A 84 -0.46 -7.44 3.56
CA GLU A 84 -1.06 -8.55 4.30
C GLU A 84 -1.51 -8.11 5.70
N TRP A 85 -0.69 -7.35 6.42
CA TRP A 85 -1.09 -6.81 7.71
C TRP A 85 -2.29 -5.86 7.60
N TYR A 86 -2.31 -5.05 6.53
CA TYR A 86 -3.45 -4.19 6.23
C TYR A 86 -4.72 -5.01 6.00
N ARG A 87 -4.64 -6.06 5.19
CA ARG A 87 -5.77 -6.97 4.93
C ARG A 87 -6.32 -7.54 6.24
N LEU A 88 -5.44 -7.84 7.18
CA LEU A 88 -5.80 -8.41 8.49
C LEU A 88 -6.26 -7.37 9.51
N GLY A 89 -6.26 -6.09 9.17
CA GLY A 89 -6.86 -5.05 10.01
C GLY A 89 -5.94 -3.94 10.49
N SER A 90 -4.64 -3.98 10.20
CA SER A 90 -3.71 -2.92 10.59
C SER A 90 -3.94 -1.65 9.79
N ASP A 91 -3.69 -0.49 10.39
CA ASP A 91 -3.61 0.77 9.68
C ASP A 91 -2.51 0.70 8.63
N PHE A 92 -2.77 1.18 7.40
CA PHE A 92 -1.82 1.01 6.31
C PHE A 92 -0.54 1.79 6.51
N ALA A 93 -0.63 3.02 7.04
CA ALA A 93 0.55 3.82 7.33
C ALA A 93 1.43 3.13 8.37
N ASP A 94 0.84 2.62 9.44
CA ASP A 94 1.57 1.89 10.49
C ASP A 94 2.24 0.64 9.93
N ALA A 95 1.53 -0.12 9.10
CA ALA A 95 2.07 -1.31 8.46
C ALA A 95 3.26 -0.96 7.55
N MET A 96 3.15 0.14 6.79
CA MET A 96 4.24 0.62 5.94
C MET A 96 5.44 1.07 6.76
N HIS A 97 5.22 1.80 7.85
CA HIS A 97 6.32 2.19 8.76
C HIS A 97 7.04 0.97 9.28
N LEU A 98 6.29 -0.02 9.75
CA LEU A 98 6.88 -1.24 10.32
C LEU A 98 7.71 -2.02 9.29
N CYS A 99 7.17 -2.23 8.10
CA CYS A 99 7.87 -3.01 7.07
C CYS A 99 9.14 -2.34 6.57
N MET A 100 9.28 -1.03 6.74
CA MET A 100 10.43 -0.26 6.26
C MET A 100 11.52 -0.05 7.31
N CYS A 101 11.34 -0.56 8.54
CA CYS A 101 12.32 -0.35 9.60
C CYS A 101 13.56 -1.25 9.49
N GLY A 102 13.52 -2.31 8.67
CA GLY A 102 14.61 -3.26 8.57
C GLY A 102 14.91 -3.90 9.93
N GLU A 103 16.14 -3.76 10.40
CA GLU A 103 16.56 -4.30 11.71
C GLU A 103 16.25 -3.35 12.88
N ALA A 104 15.85 -2.12 12.58
CA ALA A 104 15.52 -1.15 13.62
C ALA A 104 14.20 -1.51 14.29
N LYS A 105 14.19 -1.46 15.62
CA LYS A 105 13.00 -1.74 16.42
C LYS A 105 12.16 -0.47 16.54
N ILE A 106 10.99 -0.43 15.90
CA ILE A 106 10.13 0.73 16.00
C ILE A 106 9.54 0.86 17.40
N HIS A 107 9.52 2.07 17.94
CA HIS A 107 8.95 2.39 19.26
C HIS A 107 7.71 3.24 19.06
N THR A 108 6.66 2.97 19.81
CA THR A 108 5.38 3.68 19.68
C THR A 108 4.67 3.73 21.04
N PHE A 109 3.80 4.70 21.21
CA PHE A 109 2.87 4.75 22.34
C PHE A 109 1.50 4.12 22.01
N ASP A 110 1.27 3.76 20.74
CA ASP A 110 0.00 3.19 20.30
C ASP A 110 -0.11 1.72 20.69
N THR A 111 -1.02 1.41 21.62
CA THR A 111 -1.25 0.04 22.10
C THR A 111 -1.79 -0.90 21.03
N ASP A 112 -2.42 -0.34 19.98
CA ASP A 112 -2.98 -1.12 18.87
C ASP A 112 -2.08 -1.15 17.65
N PHE A 113 -0.85 -0.61 17.75
CA PHE A 113 0.07 -0.54 16.62
C PHE A 113 0.35 -1.92 16.04
N CYS A 114 0.00 -2.09 14.78
CA CYS A 114 0.26 -3.30 13.99
C CYS A 114 -0.05 -4.62 14.70
N LYS A 115 -1.13 -4.68 15.48
CA LYS A 115 -1.53 -5.88 16.23
C LYS A 115 -1.63 -7.12 15.33
N ALA A 116 -2.17 -6.97 14.13
CA ALA A 116 -2.28 -8.06 13.16
C ALA A 116 -0.91 -8.56 12.72
N ALA A 117 0.09 -7.67 12.57
CA ALA A 117 1.44 -8.06 12.22
C ALA A 117 2.05 -8.92 13.32
N LYS A 118 1.89 -8.52 14.58
CA LYS A 118 2.38 -9.28 15.73
C LYS A 118 1.78 -10.68 15.79
N GLU A 119 0.48 -10.80 15.52
CA GLU A 119 -0.23 -12.07 15.52
C GLU A 119 0.17 -12.98 14.36
N SER A 120 0.61 -12.42 13.23
CA SER A 120 0.99 -13.18 12.04
C SER A 120 2.34 -13.91 12.17
N GLY A 121 3.15 -13.53 13.15
CA GLY A 121 4.49 -14.11 13.33
C GLY A 121 5.52 -13.63 12.31
N LEU A 122 5.17 -12.75 11.39
CA LEU A 122 6.06 -12.19 10.36
C LEU A 122 6.61 -10.82 10.76
N THR A 123 6.51 -10.47 12.00
CA THR A 123 6.72 -9.12 12.49
C THR A 123 8.18 -8.82 12.74
N PRO A 124 8.74 -7.73 12.19
CA PRO A 124 9.92 -7.12 12.78
C PRO A 124 9.59 -6.72 14.23
N ALA A 125 10.59 -6.72 15.10
CA ALA A 125 10.34 -6.37 16.50
C ALA A 125 9.86 -4.92 16.63
N PHE A 126 8.87 -4.70 17.46
CA PHE A 126 8.44 -3.35 17.84
C PHE A 126 8.12 -3.30 19.33
N GLU A 127 8.14 -2.12 19.89
CA GLU A 127 7.94 -1.87 21.33
C GLU A 127 6.82 -0.87 21.53
N VAL A 128 5.80 -1.25 22.31
CA VAL A 128 4.80 -0.32 22.78
C VAL A 128 5.24 0.21 24.14
N LEU A 129 5.42 1.53 24.22
CA LEU A 129 5.89 2.19 25.42
C LEU A 129 4.73 2.61 26.32
N ASN A 130 4.95 2.53 27.63
CA ASN A 130 4.01 3.05 28.62
C ASN A 130 4.46 4.44 29.06
N THR A 131 3.49 5.32 29.31
CA THR A 131 3.78 6.66 29.85
C THR A 131 3.65 6.70 31.36
#